data_d0e774850321189f62794b2b10f5d681
#
_entry.id   d0e774850321189f62794b2b10f5d681
#
_cell.length_a   1.000
_cell.length_b   1.000
_cell.length_c   1.000
_cell.angle_alpha   90.00
_cell.angle_beta   90.00
_cell.angle_gamma   90.00
#
_symmetry.space_group_name_H-M   'P 1'
#
loop_
_entity.id
_entity.type
_entity.pdbx_description
1 polymer ?
#
loop_
_entity_poly.entity_id
_entity_poly.type
_entity_poly.pdbx_seq_one_letter_code
_entity_poly.pdbx_strand_id
1 'polypeptide(L)'
;EILNLVDEVQQELDARDIPLTIFPGQEVRINGEIFEAIAENKIQFIDEGNQYVLIEFPTVSIPQYAETLFFEMQREGITPIIVHPERNHAVLKDPNILLPFVEKGALAQVTAASYTGGFGKEIQKVSKQLIEASLVHFIASDAHNIGSRSFHMKEAYQKLEKEFGQQKVAEYHQVTKDLVNGEPIFSATPQAVKKAKFLGIF
;
A
#
# COMPACT_ATOMS: atom_id res chain seq x y z
N GLU A 1 15.03 16.23 -6.48
CA GLU A 1 14.25 16.97 -5.46
C GLU A 1 13.99 16.09 -4.23
N ILE A 2 13.40 14.89 -4.36
CA ILE A 2 13.09 13.97 -3.23
C ILE A 2 14.34 13.68 -2.39
N LEU A 3 15.46 13.29 -3.01
CA LEU A 3 16.70 12.94 -2.30
C LEU A 3 17.21 14.11 -1.43
N ASN A 4 17.21 15.34 -1.98
CA ASN A 4 17.64 16.52 -1.22
C ASN A 4 16.75 16.77 0.01
N LEU A 5 15.42 16.59 -0.14
CA LEU A 5 14.48 16.74 0.98
C LEU A 5 14.69 15.66 2.04
N VAL A 6 14.96 14.42 1.64
CA VAL A 6 15.30 13.34 2.57
C VAL A 6 16.56 13.68 3.36
N ASP A 7 17.62 14.17 2.68
CA ASP A 7 18.87 14.59 3.34
C ASP A 7 18.65 15.74 4.34
N GLU A 8 17.86 16.76 3.96
CA GLU A 8 17.52 17.89 4.83
C GLU A 8 16.74 17.43 6.09
N VAL A 9 15.74 16.56 5.91
CA VAL A 9 14.95 16.05 7.04
C VAL A 9 15.80 15.11 7.91
N GLN A 10 16.66 14.27 7.33
CA GLN A 10 17.55 13.41 8.11
C GLN A 10 18.52 14.24 8.97
N GLN A 11 19.10 15.29 8.45
CA GLN A 11 19.97 16.20 9.22
C GLN A 11 19.21 16.84 10.40
N GLU A 12 17.94 17.20 10.21
CA GLU A 12 17.12 17.77 11.28
C GLU A 12 16.78 16.73 12.36
N LEU A 13 16.54 15.47 11.97
CA LEU A 13 16.32 14.36 12.91
C LEU A 13 17.57 14.10 13.76
N ASP A 14 18.74 14.06 13.09
CA ASP A 14 20.03 13.83 13.75
C ASP A 14 20.37 14.98 14.71
N ALA A 15 20.13 16.23 14.32
CA ALA A 15 20.35 17.41 15.14
C ALA A 15 19.47 17.45 16.41
N ARG A 16 18.35 16.73 16.39
CA ARG A 16 17.41 16.60 17.52
C ARG A 16 17.57 15.29 18.29
N ASP A 17 18.60 14.50 18.04
CA ASP A 17 18.80 13.19 18.63
C ASP A 17 17.58 12.24 18.47
N ILE A 18 16.85 12.34 17.33
CA ILE A 18 15.75 11.44 17.00
C ILE A 18 16.30 10.25 16.22
N PRO A 19 16.34 9.04 16.80
CA PRO A 19 16.94 7.86 16.18
C PRO A 19 16.02 7.24 15.11
N LEU A 20 15.76 7.97 14.04
CA LEU A 20 14.92 7.56 12.92
C LEU A 20 15.71 7.77 11.62
N THR A 21 15.81 6.71 10.82
CA THR A 21 16.34 6.80 9.46
C THR A 21 15.17 6.85 8.48
N ILE A 22 15.21 7.80 7.55
CA ILE A 22 14.21 7.94 6.50
C ILE A 22 14.79 7.56 5.15
N PHE A 23 13.94 6.98 4.30
CA PHE A 23 14.29 6.52 2.97
C PHE A 23 13.47 7.27 1.92
N PRO A 24 14.04 7.49 0.72
CA PRO A 24 13.30 8.11 -0.37
C PRO A 24 12.26 7.15 -0.94
N GLY A 25 11.17 7.69 -1.47
CA GLY A 25 10.15 6.95 -2.18
C GLY A 25 9.21 7.91 -2.91
N GLN A 26 8.47 7.39 -3.87
CA GLN A 26 7.53 8.17 -4.66
C GLN A 26 6.27 7.37 -4.97
N GLU A 27 5.10 7.95 -4.72
CA GLU A 27 3.85 7.44 -5.29
C GLU A 27 3.73 7.92 -6.73
N VAL A 28 3.65 6.97 -7.67
CA VAL A 28 3.53 7.24 -9.10
C VAL A 28 2.10 7.01 -9.54
N ARG A 29 1.45 8.06 -10.04
CA ARG A 29 0.15 7.88 -10.67
C ARG A 29 0.29 7.03 -11.92
N ILE A 30 -0.49 5.94 -12.01
CA ILE A 30 -0.45 5.04 -13.16
C ILE A 30 -0.71 5.77 -14.49
N ASN A 31 0.20 5.59 -15.43
CA ASN A 31 0.11 6.13 -16.78
C ASN A 31 0.88 5.24 -17.77
N GLY A 32 0.72 5.50 -19.07
CA GLY A 32 1.39 4.71 -20.12
C GLY A 32 2.90 4.97 -20.28
N GLU A 33 3.45 6.00 -19.63
CA GLU A 33 4.84 6.46 -19.80
C GLU A 33 5.76 5.98 -18.66
N ILE A 34 5.26 5.07 -17.78
CA ILE A 34 6.02 4.60 -16.60
C ILE A 34 7.36 3.98 -17.00
N PHE A 35 7.42 3.16 -18.04
CA PHE A 35 8.68 2.53 -18.48
C PHE A 35 9.70 3.55 -19.01
N GLU A 36 9.23 4.56 -19.73
CA GLU A 36 10.10 5.66 -20.18
C GLU A 36 10.64 6.45 -18.98
N ALA A 37 9.78 6.75 -18.01
CA ALA A 37 10.17 7.44 -16.79
C ALA A 37 11.15 6.63 -15.93
N ILE A 38 11.01 5.29 -15.88
CA ILE A 38 11.97 4.39 -15.22
C ILE A 38 13.33 4.43 -15.96
N ALA A 39 13.34 4.29 -17.28
CA ALA A 39 14.55 4.31 -18.09
C ALA A 39 15.31 5.64 -17.99
N GLU A 40 14.59 6.73 -17.77
CA GLU A 40 15.17 8.07 -17.58
C GLU A 40 15.51 8.40 -16.11
N ASN A 41 15.38 7.43 -15.19
CA ASN A 41 15.59 7.61 -13.74
C ASN A 41 14.73 8.74 -13.13
N LYS A 42 13.51 8.90 -13.62
CA LYS A 42 12.54 9.89 -13.12
C LYS A 42 11.61 9.35 -12.03
N ILE A 43 11.67 8.05 -11.77
CA ILE A 43 10.88 7.38 -10.73
C ILE A 43 11.79 6.97 -9.58
N GLN A 44 11.36 7.31 -8.36
CA GLN A 44 12.02 6.88 -7.13
C GLN A 44 11.34 5.62 -6.60
N PHE A 45 12.10 4.52 -6.59
CA PHE A 45 11.71 3.28 -5.94
C PHE A 45 11.81 3.40 -4.43
N ILE A 46 11.19 2.50 -3.69
CA ILE A 46 11.19 2.50 -2.22
C ILE A 46 12.30 1.62 -1.62
N ASP A 47 12.99 0.87 -2.48
CA ASP A 47 14.16 0.05 -2.14
C ASP A 47 15.36 0.42 -3.03
N GLU A 48 16.56 0.14 -2.54
CA GLU A 48 17.81 0.41 -3.27
C GLU A 48 17.99 -0.47 -4.52
N GLY A 49 17.34 -1.65 -4.53
CA GLY A 49 17.40 -2.61 -5.64
C GLY A 49 16.50 -2.25 -6.83
N ASN A 50 15.70 -1.19 -6.73
CA ASN A 50 14.70 -0.81 -7.73
C ASN A 50 13.71 -1.93 -8.07
N GLN A 51 13.31 -2.71 -7.06
CA GLN A 51 12.38 -3.82 -7.22
C GLN A 51 10.94 -3.45 -6.90
N TYR A 52 10.72 -2.43 -6.03
CA TYR A 52 9.40 -2.08 -5.51
C TYR A 52 9.04 -0.63 -5.83
N VAL A 53 7.90 -0.44 -6.48
CA VAL A 53 7.40 0.90 -6.83
C VAL A 53 5.95 1.09 -6.38
N LEU A 54 5.65 2.24 -5.79
CA LEU A 54 4.30 2.62 -5.36
C LEU A 54 3.51 3.15 -6.54
N ILE A 55 2.36 2.52 -6.84
CA ILE A 55 1.48 2.87 -7.96
C ILE A 55 0.12 3.32 -7.44
N GLU A 56 -0.25 4.54 -7.75
CA GLU A 56 -1.55 5.11 -7.43
C GLU A 56 -2.52 4.98 -8.62
N PHE A 57 -3.67 4.35 -8.39
CA PHE A 57 -4.77 4.36 -9.35
C PHE A 57 -5.53 5.69 -9.33
N PRO A 58 -6.16 6.10 -10.44
CA PRO A 58 -7.12 7.20 -10.43
C PRO A 58 -8.21 6.96 -9.38
N THR A 59 -8.68 8.02 -8.73
CA THR A 59 -9.66 7.93 -7.62
C THR A 59 -10.92 7.14 -7.95
N VAL A 60 -11.40 7.24 -9.20
CA VAL A 60 -12.72 6.73 -9.60
C VAL A 60 -12.67 5.29 -10.12
N SER A 61 -11.60 4.91 -10.82
CA SER A 61 -11.55 3.67 -11.59
C SER A 61 -10.16 3.05 -11.62
N ILE A 62 -10.08 1.78 -11.99
CA ILE A 62 -8.83 1.12 -12.36
C ILE A 62 -8.75 1.14 -13.89
N PRO A 63 -7.67 1.67 -14.49
CA PRO A 63 -7.50 1.68 -15.94
C PRO A 63 -7.48 0.28 -16.55
N GLN A 64 -8.09 0.08 -17.69
CA GLN A 64 -8.13 -1.23 -18.36
C GLN A 64 -6.74 -1.78 -18.69
N TYR A 65 -5.76 -0.91 -18.94
CA TYR A 65 -4.37 -1.31 -19.24
C TYR A 65 -3.56 -1.68 -17.98
N ALA A 66 -4.10 -1.47 -16.78
CA ALA A 66 -3.34 -1.66 -15.53
C ALA A 66 -2.82 -3.10 -15.36
N GLU A 67 -3.63 -4.11 -15.68
CA GLU A 67 -3.18 -5.51 -15.57
C GLU A 67 -2.03 -5.83 -16.53
N THR A 68 -2.10 -5.33 -17.78
CA THR A 68 -1.04 -5.51 -18.77
C THR A 68 0.24 -4.80 -18.32
N LEU A 69 0.11 -3.55 -17.86
CA LEU A 69 1.23 -2.77 -17.36
C LEU A 69 1.92 -3.46 -16.19
N PHE A 70 1.17 -3.96 -15.21
CA PHE A 70 1.72 -4.67 -14.05
C PHE A 70 2.43 -5.97 -14.45
N PHE A 71 1.86 -6.71 -15.38
CA PHE A 71 2.51 -7.89 -15.93
C PHE A 71 3.86 -7.56 -16.60
N GLU A 72 3.89 -6.48 -17.39
CA GLU A 72 5.14 -6.02 -18.03
C GLU A 72 6.17 -5.56 -16.99
N MET A 73 5.76 -4.81 -15.95
CA MET A 73 6.65 -4.42 -14.85
C MET A 73 7.27 -5.64 -14.17
N GLN A 74 6.47 -6.66 -13.86
CA GLN A 74 6.94 -7.88 -13.21
C GLN A 74 7.88 -8.69 -14.10
N ARG A 75 7.71 -8.67 -15.43
CA ARG A 75 8.68 -9.28 -16.35
C ARG A 75 10.05 -8.59 -16.32
N GLU A 76 10.09 -7.29 -16.02
CA GLU A 76 11.33 -6.53 -15.85
C GLU A 76 11.87 -6.62 -14.39
N GLY A 77 11.28 -7.47 -13.56
CA GLY A 77 11.69 -7.65 -12.16
C GLY A 77 11.16 -6.58 -11.20
N ILE A 78 10.21 -5.76 -11.63
CA ILE A 78 9.62 -4.68 -10.84
C ILE A 78 8.28 -5.14 -10.28
N THR A 79 8.14 -5.11 -8.96
CA THR A 79 6.88 -5.43 -8.27
C THR A 79 6.08 -4.15 -7.98
N PRO A 80 4.92 -3.96 -8.63
CA PRO A 80 4.05 -2.83 -8.33
C PRO A 80 3.35 -3.01 -7.00
N ILE A 81 3.25 -1.93 -6.23
CA ILE A 81 2.51 -1.84 -4.97
C ILE A 81 1.34 -0.89 -5.16
N ILE A 82 0.13 -1.40 -5.13
CA ILE A 82 -1.08 -0.56 -5.22
C ILE A 82 -1.23 0.18 -3.90
N VAL A 83 -1.14 1.52 -3.95
CA VAL A 83 -1.30 2.34 -2.75
C VAL A 83 -2.77 2.63 -2.48
N HIS A 84 -3.14 2.61 -1.21
CA HIS A 84 -4.46 2.97 -0.67
C HIS A 84 -5.68 2.59 -1.55
N PRO A 85 -5.76 1.31 -2.03
CA PRO A 85 -6.85 0.88 -2.91
C PRO A 85 -8.23 1.03 -2.26
N GLU A 86 -8.32 1.02 -0.94
CA GLU A 86 -9.57 1.19 -0.20
C GLU A 86 -10.23 2.56 -0.38
N ARG A 87 -9.52 3.53 -0.99
CA ARG A 87 -10.07 4.86 -1.31
C ARG A 87 -10.52 4.99 -2.77
N ASN A 88 -10.23 3.99 -3.60
CA ASN A 88 -10.68 3.96 -5.00
C ASN A 88 -12.17 3.59 -5.07
N HIS A 89 -12.96 4.35 -5.82
CA HIS A 89 -14.41 4.15 -5.91
C HIS A 89 -14.81 2.79 -6.51
N ALA A 90 -14.04 2.26 -7.46
CA ALA A 90 -14.31 0.95 -8.03
C ALA A 90 -14.04 -0.16 -7.01
N VAL A 91 -12.99 -0.04 -6.21
CA VAL A 91 -12.66 -0.97 -5.10
C VAL A 91 -13.70 -0.89 -3.98
N LEU A 92 -14.17 0.31 -3.62
CA LEU A 92 -15.26 0.48 -2.64
C LEU A 92 -16.53 -0.26 -3.09
N LYS A 93 -16.84 -0.21 -4.38
CA LYS A 93 -18.01 -0.89 -4.95
C LYS A 93 -17.84 -2.40 -5.03
N ASP A 94 -16.67 -2.89 -5.42
CA ASP A 94 -16.33 -4.30 -5.48
C ASP A 94 -14.85 -4.52 -5.15
N PRO A 95 -14.52 -4.87 -3.89
CA PRO A 95 -13.14 -5.13 -3.50
C PRO A 95 -12.44 -6.27 -4.27
N ASN A 96 -13.23 -7.16 -4.88
CA ASN A 96 -12.69 -8.30 -5.63
C ASN A 96 -12.00 -7.91 -6.94
N ILE A 97 -12.16 -6.67 -7.40
CA ILE A 97 -11.42 -6.19 -8.58
C ILE A 97 -9.91 -6.13 -8.36
N LEU A 98 -9.43 -6.16 -7.08
CA LEU A 98 -8.01 -6.24 -6.75
C LEU A 98 -7.45 -7.67 -6.82
N LEU A 99 -8.31 -8.69 -6.70
CA LEU A 99 -7.88 -10.09 -6.63
C LEU A 99 -6.97 -10.49 -7.81
N PRO A 100 -7.31 -10.21 -9.08
CA PRO A 100 -6.45 -10.58 -10.22
C PRO A 100 -5.05 -9.96 -10.18
N PHE A 101 -4.90 -8.76 -9.62
CA PHE A 101 -3.61 -8.09 -9.48
C PHE A 101 -2.75 -8.78 -8.43
N VAL A 102 -3.34 -9.08 -7.27
CA VAL A 102 -2.63 -9.70 -6.15
C VAL A 102 -2.29 -11.17 -6.45
N GLU A 103 -3.20 -11.92 -7.08
CA GLU A 103 -2.93 -13.29 -7.56
C GLU A 103 -1.76 -13.36 -8.55
N LYS A 104 -1.54 -12.29 -9.31
CA LYS A 104 -0.42 -12.16 -10.25
C LYS A 104 0.84 -11.59 -9.61
N GLY A 105 0.86 -11.37 -8.29
CA GLY A 105 2.04 -10.96 -7.54
C GLY A 105 2.19 -9.45 -7.30
N ALA A 106 1.20 -8.63 -7.63
CA ALA A 106 1.19 -7.24 -7.16
C ALA A 106 0.97 -7.19 -5.65
N LEU A 107 1.61 -6.24 -4.98
CA LEU A 107 1.36 -5.95 -3.58
C LEU A 107 0.33 -4.80 -3.46
N ALA A 108 -0.20 -4.61 -2.26
CA ALA A 108 -1.02 -3.46 -1.95
C ALA A 108 -0.83 -3.03 -0.49
N GLN A 109 -0.96 -1.73 -0.24
CA GLN A 109 -0.92 -1.15 1.10
C GLN A 109 -2.24 -0.46 1.45
N VAL A 110 -2.68 -0.59 2.70
CA VAL A 110 -3.84 0.14 3.23
C VAL A 110 -3.38 1.32 4.08
N THR A 111 -4.12 2.43 4.05
CA THR A 111 -3.82 3.60 4.88
C THR A 111 -4.27 3.39 6.33
N ALA A 112 -3.44 3.74 7.30
CA ALA A 112 -3.73 3.65 8.73
C ALA A 112 -5.03 4.40 9.11
N ALA A 113 -5.18 5.65 8.65
CA ALA A 113 -6.39 6.43 8.87
C ALA A 113 -7.64 5.81 8.25
N SER A 114 -7.54 5.17 7.08
CA SER A 114 -8.64 4.41 6.46
C SER A 114 -9.10 3.27 7.36
N TYR A 115 -8.16 2.45 7.80
CA TYR A 115 -8.44 1.28 8.62
C TYR A 115 -8.96 1.64 10.02
N THR A 116 -8.50 2.75 10.60
CA THR A 116 -9.00 3.24 11.90
C THR A 116 -10.31 4.02 11.81
N GLY A 117 -10.77 4.39 10.60
CA GLY A 117 -12.06 5.03 10.37
C GLY A 117 -12.00 6.55 10.15
N GLY A 118 -10.82 7.13 10.05
CA GLY A 118 -10.64 8.57 9.82
C GLY A 118 -11.25 9.06 8.50
N PHE A 119 -11.41 8.18 7.51
CA PHE A 119 -12.06 8.48 6.22
C PHE A 119 -13.50 7.94 6.11
N GLY A 120 -14.10 7.56 7.24
CA GLY A 120 -15.50 7.13 7.31
C GLY A 120 -15.68 5.61 7.31
N LYS A 121 -16.91 5.20 7.66
CA LYS A 121 -17.24 3.80 7.95
C LYS A 121 -17.16 2.87 6.73
N GLU A 122 -17.46 3.38 5.55
CA GLU A 122 -17.41 2.58 4.30
C GLU A 122 -15.97 2.19 3.97
N ILE A 123 -15.06 3.17 3.94
CA ILE A 123 -13.62 2.95 3.71
C ILE A 123 -13.04 2.04 4.80
N GLN A 124 -13.39 2.28 6.07
CA GLN A 124 -12.97 1.42 7.19
C GLN A 124 -13.40 -0.04 6.99
N LYS A 125 -14.64 -0.27 6.56
CA LYS A 125 -15.17 -1.61 6.30
C LYS A 125 -14.41 -2.29 5.17
N VAL A 126 -14.19 -1.59 4.05
CA VAL A 126 -13.46 -2.13 2.91
C VAL A 126 -12.00 -2.40 3.28
N SER A 127 -11.33 -1.50 4.02
CA SER A 127 -9.98 -1.72 4.55
C SER A 127 -9.88 -3.04 5.32
N LYS A 128 -10.83 -3.31 6.23
CA LYS A 128 -10.89 -4.56 6.97
C LYS A 128 -11.11 -5.78 6.07
N GLN A 129 -12.00 -5.68 5.09
CA GLN A 129 -12.27 -6.76 4.14
C GLN A 129 -11.04 -7.11 3.29
N LEU A 130 -10.28 -6.10 2.86
CA LEU A 130 -9.04 -6.30 2.11
C LEU A 130 -7.96 -6.99 2.97
N ILE A 131 -7.83 -6.62 4.24
CA ILE A 131 -6.92 -7.28 5.20
C ILE A 131 -7.33 -8.74 5.41
N GLU A 132 -8.62 -8.99 5.67
CA GLU A 132 -9.16 -10.34 5.91
C GLU A 132 -8.98 -11.27 4.71
N ALA A 133 -9.08 -10.72 3.50
CA ALA A 133 -8.93 -11.46 2.25
C ALA A 133 -7.46 -11.58 1.77
N SER A 134 -6.50 -11.06 2.52
CA SER A 134 -5.07 -10.97 2.12
C SER A 134 -4.88 -10.26 0.76
N LEU A 135 -5.69 -9.24 0.50
CA LEU A 135 -5.58 -8.37 -0.68
C LEU A 135 -4.75 -7.11 -0.43
N VAL A 136 -4.32 -6.90 0.83
CA VAL A 136 -3.34 -5.89 1.23
C VAL A 136 -2.32 -6.54 2.16
N HIS A 137 -1.08 -6.06 2.13
CA HIS A 137 0.08 -6.74 2.68
C HIS A 137 0.72 -6.00 3.84
N PHE A 138 0.47 -4.70 3.95
CA PHE A 138 0.97 -3.84 5.03
C PHE A 138 0.14 -2.56 5.17
N ILE A 139 0.40 -1.84 6.26
CA ILE A 139 -0.23 -0.56 6.57
C ILE A 139 0.81 0.54 6.42
N ALA A 140 0.44 1.62 5.74
CA ALA A 140 1.23 2.85 5.69
C ALA A 140 0.45 4.02 6.33
N SER A 141 1.17 5.02 6.83
CA SER A 141 0.52 6.20 7.41
C SER A 141 -0.16 7.07 6.36
N ASP A 142 0.46 7.19 5.20
CA ASP A 142 0.08 8.17 4.17
C ASP A 142 -0.12 9.57 4.79
N ALA A 143 0.75 9.91 5.75
CA ALA A 143 0.68 11.15 6.50
C ALA A 143 1.10 12.34 5.64
N HIS A 144 0.32 13.40 5.66
CA HIS A 144 0.59 14.63 4.92
C HIS A 144 0.68 15.87 5.81
N ASN A 145 0.20 15.75 7.05
CA ASN A 145 0.21 16.83 8.04
C ASN A 145 0.01 16.25 9.45
N ILE A 146 0.14 17.11 10.44
CA ILE A 146 -0.04 16.74 11.85
C ILE A 146 -1.50 16.80 12.32
N GLY A 147 -2.44 17.16 11.45
CA GLY A 147 -3.87 17.31 11.75
C GLY A 147 -4.71 16.17 11.17
N SER A 148 -5.47 16.46 10.12
CA SER A 148 -6.47 15.55 9.54
C SER A 148 -5.89 14.34 8.80
N ARG A 149 -4.64 14.43 8.32
CA ARG A 149 -3.91 13.32 7.65
C ARG A 149 -2.63 13.01 8.41
N SER A 150 -2.78 12.68 9.69
CA SER A 150 -1.71 12.31 10.61
C SER A 150 -1.36 10.82 10.50
N PHE A 151 -0.40 10.36 11.29
CA PHE A 151 0.21 9.03 11.15
C PHE A 151 -0.73 7.86 11.47
N HIS A 152 -1.51 7.91 12.56
CA HIS A 152 -2.44 6.85 13.00
C HIS A 152 -1.88 5.42 13.06
N MET A 153 -0.57 5.23 12.96
CA MET A 153 0.07 3.91 12.86
C MET A 153 -0.12 3.08 14.13
N LYS A 154 0.04 3.70 15.29
CA LYS A 154 -0.11 3.01 16.58
C LYS A 154 -1.53 2.45 16.74
N GLU A 155 -2.54 3.27 16.48
CA GLU A 155 -3.95 2.88 16.56
C GLU A 155 -4.30 1.79 15.54
N ALA A 156 -3.74 1.89 14.33
CA ALA A 156 -3.95 0.91 13.27
C ALA A 156 -3.37 -0.46 13.65
N TYR A 157 -2.15 -0.52 14.18
CA TYR A 157 -1.54 -1.78 14.61
C TYR A 157 -2.20 -2.37 15.87
N GLN A 158 -2.63 -1.55 16.82
CA GLN A 158 -3.42 -2.01 17.97
C GLN A 158 -4.76 -2.63 17.51
N LYS A 159 -5.41 -2.00 16.53
CA LYS A 159 -6.64 -2.54 15.94
C LYS A 159 -6.38 -3.83 15.16
N LEU A 160 -5.28 -3.90 14.40
CA LEU A 160 -4.87 -5.10 13.66
C LEU A 160 -4.64 -6.27 14.62
N GLU A 161 -3.91 -6.06 15.71
CA GLU A 161 -3.68 -7.06 16.75
C GLU A 161 -5.00 -7.56 17.36
N LYS A 162 -5.89 -6.63 17.71
CA LYS A 162 -7.19 -6.96 18.28
C LYS A 162 -8.10 -7.77 17.35
N GLU A 163 -8.08 -7.48 16.04
CA GLU A 163 -8.98 -8.09 15.07
C GLU A 163 -8.41 -9.38 14.44
N PHE A 164 -7.09 -9.45 14.26
CA PHE A 164 -6.42 -10.53 13.51
C PHE A 164 -5.30 -11.25 14.28
N GLY A 165 -4.98 -10.76 15.49
CA GLY A 165 -3.97 -11.37 16.36
C GLY A 165 -2.54 -10.93 16.07
N GLN A 166 -1.62 -11.28 16.99
CA GLN A 166 -0.20 -10.91 16.93
C GLN A 166 0.53 -11.48 15.71
N GLN A 167 0.09 -12.63 15.20
CA GLN A 167 0.71 -13.24 14.03
C GLN A 167 0.53 -12.35 12.77
N LYS A 168 -0.65 -11.74 12.58
CA LYS A 168 -0.89 -10.82 11.47
C LYS A 168 -0.07 -9.53 11.63
N VAL A 169 0.11 -9.03 12.84
CA VAL A 169 1.00 -7.90 13.12
C VAL A 169 2.45 -8.23 12.75
N ALA A 170 2.94 -9.39 13.18
CA ALA A 170 4.29 -9.84 12.85
C ALA A 170 4.51 -10.04 11.33
N GLU A 171 3.50 -10.59 10.63
CA GLU A 171 3.50 -10.72 9.17
C GLU A 171 3.65 -9.34 8.49
N TYR A 172 2.86 -8.36 8.90
CA TYR A 172 2.89 -7.02 8.31
C TYR A 172 4.21 -6.28 8.61
N HIS A 173 4.76 -6.45 9.81
CA HIS A 173 6.09 -5.92 10.12
C HIS A 173 7.20 -6.59 9.31
N GLN A 174 7.10 -7.90 9.09
CA GLN A 174 8.09 -8.60 8.27
C GLN A 174 8.03 -8.12 6.81
N VAL A 175 6.83 -8.01 6.24
CA VAL A 175 6.64 -7.47 4.88
C VAL A 175 7.25 -6.08 4.74
N THR A 176 7.00 -5.16 5.70
CA THR A 176 7.57 -3.81 5.62
C THR A 176 9.09 -3.81 5.75
N LYS A 177 9.66 -4.70 6.57
CA LYS A 177 11.11 -4.87 6.69
C LYS A 177 11.73 -5.40 5.40
N ASP A 178 11.15 -6.45 4.83
CA ASP A 178 11.63 -7.06 3.58
C ASP A 178 11.54 -6.06 2.44
N LEU A 179 10.46 -5.28 2.38
CA LEU A 179 10.24 -4.24 1.40
C LEU A 179 11.34 -3.18 1.38
N VAL A 180 11.66 -2.61 2.55
CA VAL A 180 12.70 -1.56 2.68
C VAL A 180 14.09 -2.11 2.36
N ASN A 181 14.34 -3.38 2.65
CA ASN A 181 15.61 -4.04 2.38
C ASN A 181 15.73 -4.61 0.94
N GLY A 182 14.68 -4.51 0.11
CA GLY A 182 14.66 -5.09 -1.22
C GLY A 182 14.67 -6.62 -1.23
N GLU A 183 14.16 -7.23 -0.15
CA GLU A 183 14.08 -8.69 -0.01
C GLU A 183 12.79 -9.24 -0.63
N PRO A 184 12.78 -10.51 -1.08
CA PRO A 184 11.57 -11.14 -1.61
C PRO A 184 10.44 -11.19 -0.57
N ILE A 185 9.26 -10.74 -0.95
CA ILE A 185 8.09 -10.71 -0.06
C ILE A 185 7.25 -11.98 -0.27
N PHE A 186 7.03 -12.70 0.83
CA PHE A 186 6.14 -13.85 0.89
C PHE A 186 4.88 -13.48 1.66
N SER A 187 3.74 -13.53 1.01
CA SER A 187 2.45 -13.19 1.60
C SER A 187 1.49 -14.38 1.62
N ALA A 188 0.45 -14.30 2.44
CA ALA A 188 -0.63 -15.27 2.45
C ALA A 188 -1.35 -15.28 1.10
N THR A 189 -1.87 -16.44 0.70
CA THR A 189 -2.64 -16.61 -0.54
C THR A 189 -3.87 -15.69 -0.52
N PRO A 190 -4.03 -14.80 -1.51
CA PRO A 190 -5.19 -13.93 -1.60
C PRO A 190 -6.48 -14.71 -1.80
N GLN A 191 -7.57 -14.18 -1.28
CA GLN A 191 -8.89 -14.78 -1.39
C GLN A 191 -9.92 -13.75 -1.84
N ALA A 192 -11.00 -14.23 -2.45
CA ALA A 192 -12.11 -13.35 -2.74
C ALA A 192 -12.77 -12.84 -1.45
N VAL A 193 -13.06 -11.55 -1.41
CA VAL A 193 -13.86 -10.96 -0.34
C VAL A 193 -15.25 -11.57 -0.34
N LYS A 194 -15.64 -12.16 0.78
CA LYS A 194 -16.95 -12.77 0.92
C LYS A 194 -18.03 -11.69 0.92
N LYS A 195 -18.99 -11.79 0.01
CA LYS A 195 -20.21 -10.97 0.07
C LYS A 195 -20.97 -11.32 1.36
N ALA A 196 -21.37 -10.30 2.13
CA ALA A 196 -22.25 -10.52 3.26
C ALA A 196 -23.49 -11.29 2.77
N LYS A 197 -23.73 -12.49 3.30
CA LYS A 197 -24.99 -13.20 3.04
C LYS A 197 -26.08 -12.34 3.65
N PHE A 198 -26.92 -11.72 2.82
CA PHE A 198 -28.22 -11.22 3.25
C PHE A 198 -29.00 -12.47 3.66
N LEU A 199 -29.12 -12.71 4.96
CA LEU A 199 -30.14 -13.63 5.47
C LEU A 199 -31.48 -12.94 5.16
N GLY A 200 -32.03 -13.28 4.00
CA GLY A 200 -33.37 -12.89 3.66
C GLY A 200 -34.31 -13.55 4.68
N ILE A 201 -34.81 -12.73 5.56
CA ILE A 201 -36.01 -13.06 6.31
C ILE A 201 -37.15 -12.77 5.33
N PHE A 202 -37.72 -13.83 4.74
CA PHE A 202 -39.03 -13.80 4.13
C PHE A 202 -40.07 -14.13 5.19
#